data_bc6834f88fa4eba73b0cc48fa8c3b992
#
_entry.id   bc6834f88fa4eba73b0cc48fa8c3b992
#
_cell.length_a   1.000
_cell.length_b   1.000
_cell.length_c   1.000
_cell.angle_alpha   90.00
_cell.angle_beta   90.00
_cell.angle_gamma   90.00
#
_symmetry.space_group_name_H-M   'P 1'
#
loop_
_entity.id
_entity.type
_entity.pdbx_description
1 polymer ?
#
loop_
_entity_poly.entity_id
_entity_poly.type
_entity_poly.pdbx_seq_one_letter_code
_entity_poly.pdbx_strand_id
1 'polypeptide(L)' 'MKILEILKSEPDATVQKIIDIHKEGNDVKVVELYEGTDYDALVDDIFSHDKVISWW' A
#
# COMPACT_ATOMS: atom_id res chain seq x y z
N MET A 1 -11.72 7.15 2.96
CA MET A 1 -11.20 5.88 3.54
C MET A 1 -9.69 5.86 3.43
N LYS A 2 -9.01 5.42 4.47
CA LYS A 2 -7.56 5.26 4.43
C LYS A 2 -7.21 3.83 4.03
N ILE A 3 -6.49 3.69 2.93
CA ILE A 3 -6.10 2.39 2.37
C ILE A 3 -4.58 2.27 2.38
N LEU A 4 -4.08 1.17 2.92
CA LEU A 4 -2.67 0.83 2.89
C LEU A 4 -2.46 -0.25 1.84
N GLU A 5 -1.56 -0.02 0.88
CA GLU A 5 -1.22 -1.02 -0.13
C GLU A 5 0.24 -1.44 0.05
N ILE A 6 0.44 -2.73 0.20
CA ILE A 6 1.75 -3.31 0.47
C ILE A 6 2.24 -4.06 -0.77
N LEU A 7 3.40 -3.66 -1.27
CA LEU A 7 4.01 -4.27 -2.45
C LEU A 7 5.22 -5.09 -2.04
N LYS A 8 5.23 -6.36 -2.43
CA LYS A 8 6.38 -7.24 -2.22
C LYS A 8 7.46 -7.05 -3.28
N SER A 9 7.04 -6.65 -4.47
CA SER A 9 7.95 -6.40 -5.59
C SER A 9 7.50 -5.16 -6.34
N GLU A 10 8.34 -4.70 -7.27
CA GLU A 10 8.02 -3.54 -8.08
C GLU A 10 6.71 -3.74 -8.83
N PRO A 11 5.76 -2.77 -8.77
CA PRO A 11 4.46 -2.93 -9.41
C PRO A 11 4.56 -2.89 -10.92
N ASP A 12 3.81 -3.76 -11.60
CA ASP A 12 3.68 -3.68 -13.04
C ASP A 12 2.63 -2.61 -13.42
N ALA A 13 2.40 -2.42 -14.72
CA ALA A 13 1.46 -1.40 -15.19
C ALA A 13 0.04 -1.63 -14.70
N THR A 14 -0.39 -2.89 -14.59
CA THR A 14 -1.73 -3.25 -14.14
C THR A 14 -1.92 -2.91 -12.65
N VAL A 15 -0.96 -3.30 -11.81
CA VAL A 15 -1.00 -3.01 -10.37
C VAL A 15 -0.96 -1.51 -10.14
N GLN A 16 -0.09 -0.79 -10.85
CA GLN A 16 0.00 0.66 -10.71
C GLN A 16 -1.32 1.34 -11.09
N LYS A 17 -1.97 0.87 -12.13
CA LYS A 17 -3.27 1.41 -12.55
C LYS A 17 -4.34 1.20 -11.49
N ILE A 18 -4.36 0.02 -10.86
CA ILE A 18 -5.31 -0.28 -9.80
C ILE A 18 -5.05 0.61 -8.57
N ILE A 19 -3.79 0.82 -8.21
CA ILE A 19 -3.43 1.73 -7.12
C ILE A 19 -3.91 3.15 -7.43
N ASP A 20 -3.73 3.62 -8.64
CA ASP A 20 -4.17 4.96 -9.05
C ASP A 20 -5.69 5.10 -8.96
N ILE A 21 -6.44 4.05 -9.30
CA ILE A 21 -7.90 4.03 -9.16
C ILE A 21 -8.28 4.14 -7.69
N HIS A 22 -7.60 3.43 -6.80
CA HIS A 22 -7.85 3.50 -5.36
C HIS A 22 -7.59 4.89 -4.78
N LYS A 23 -6.64 5.65 -5.35
CA LYS A 23 -6.34 7.01 -4.91
C LYS A 23 -7.48 7.99 -5.18
N GLU A 24 -8.37 7.66 -6.09
CA GLU A 24 -9.54 8.50 -6.37
C GLU A 24 -10.55 8.37 -5.23
N GLY A 25 -10.69 9.44 -4.46
CA GLY A 25 -11.64 9.49 -3.35
C GLY A 25 -11.17 8.83 -2.06
N ASN A 26 -9.93 8.34 -1.99
CA ASN A 26 -9.38 7.70 -0.81
C ASN A 26 -7.95 8.20 -0.53
N ASP A 27 -7.55 8.13 0.74
CA ASP A 27 -6.17 8.34 1.13
C ASP A 27 -5.42 7.01 1.01
N VAL A 28 -4.49 6.92 0.08
CA VAL A 28 -3.74 5.69 -0.17
C VAL A 28 -2.28 5.90 0.17
N LYS A 29 -1.74 5.00 1.01
CA LYS A 29 -0.31 4.91 1.28
C LYS A 29 0.21 3.61 0.69
N VAL A 30 1.30 3.69 -0.08
CA VAL A 30 1.94 2.52 -0.68
C VAL A 30 3.22 2.23 0.09
N VAL A 31 3.37 0.99 0.53
CA VAL A 31 4.58 0.52 1.21
C VAL A 31 5.29 -0.47 0.29
N GLU A 32 6.55 -0.19 -0.01
CA GLU A 32 7.36 -0.99 -0.92
C GLU A 32 8.35 -1.84 -0.14
N LEU A 33 7.96 -3.08 0.18
CA LEU A 33 8.78 -3.97 1.00
C LEU A 33 10.14 -4.29 0.35
N TYR A 34 10.20 -4.29 -0.97
CA TYR A 34 11.43 -4.58 -1.70
C TYR A 34 12.48 -3.45 -1.62
N GLU A 35 12.06 -2.25 -1.20
CA GLU A 35 12.96 -1.10 -0.99
C GLU A 35 13.54 -1.07 0.43
N GLY A 36 13.17 -2.02 1.26
CA GLY A 36 13.49 -2.01 2.69
C GLY A 36 12.38 -1.38 3.49
N THR A 37 12.05 -1.98 4.61
CA THR A 37 10.90 -1.55 5.39
C THR A 37 11.22 -1.53 6.88
N ASP A 38 10.80 -0.46 7.55
CA ASP A 38 10.74 -0.41 8.99
C ASP A 38 9.45 -1.11 9.41
N TYR A 39 9.57 -2.32 9.95
CA TYR A 39 8.42 -3.11 10.32
C TYR A 39 7.60 -2.51 11.45
N ASP A 40 8.23 -1.76 12.36
CA ASP A 40 7.50 -1.07 13.42
C ASP A 40 6.60 0.02 12.84
N ALA A 41 7.11 0.77 11.87
CA ALA A 41 6.31 1.76 11.17
C ALA A 41 5.19 1.11 10.34
N LEU A 42 5.47 -0.05 9.73
CA LEU A 42 4.46 -0.80 8.97
C LEU A 42 3.32 -1.25 9.87
N VAL A 43 3.62 -1.75 11.07
CA VAL A 43 2.59 -2.16 12.03
C VAL A 43 1.70 -0.97 12.40
N ASP A 44 2.30 0.19 12.65
CA ASP A 44 1.55 1.41 12.95
C ASP A 44 0.65 1.80 11.76
N ASP A 45 1.16 1.68 10.54
CA ASP A 45 0.38 1.97 9.34
C ASP A 45 -0.81 1.02 9.21
N ILE A 46 -0.62 -0.27 9.47
CA ILE A 46 -1.70 -1.26 9.43
C ILE A 46 -2.82 -0.89 10.40
N PHE A 47 -2.46 -0.48 11.61
CA PHE A 47 -3.47 -0.09 12.60
C PHE A 47 -4.15 1.23 12.30
N SER A 48 -3.49 2.13 11.59
CA SER A 48 -4.02 3.47 11.30
C SER A 48 -4.86 3.55 10.03
N HIS A 49 -4.88 2.48 9.22
CA HIS A 49 -5.64 2.46 7.97
C HIS A 49 -6.90 1.61 8.10
N ASP A 50 -7.93 2.00 7.35
CA ASP A 50 -9.22 1.31 7.38
C ASP A 50 -9.17 -0.02 6.61
N LYS A 51 -8.31 -0.09 5.60
CA LYS A 51 -8.18 -1.26 4.75
C LYS A 51 -6.73 -1.49 4.37
N VAL A 52 -6.33 -2.75 4.34
CA VAL A 52 -4.97 -3.16 3.95
C VAL A 52 -5.07 -4.10 2.76
N ILE A 53 -4.33 -3.81 1.70
CA ILE A 53 -4.26 -4.63 0.49
C ILE A 53 -2.82 -5.08 0.30
N SER A 54 -2.60 -6.39 0.19
CA SER A 54 -1.28 -6.97 -0.06
C SER A 54 -1.20 -7.46 -1.50
N TRP A 55 -0.13 -7.08 -2.17
CA TRP A 55 0.13 -7.47 -3.56
C TRP A 55 1.30 -8.45 -3.62
N TRP A 56 1.06 -9.73 -3.34
CA TRP A 56 2.05 -10.79 -3.55
C TRP A 56 1.42 -12.14 -3.81
#